data_102db68dc46c5488cf306d0270ecfeb4
#
_entry.id   102db68dc46c5488cf306d0270ecfeb4
#
_cell.length_a   1.000
_cell.length_b   1.000
_cell.length_c   1.000
_cell.angle_alpha   90.00
_cell.angle_beta   90.00
_cell.angle_gamma   90.00
#
_symmetry.space_group_name_H-M   'P 1'
#
loop_
_entity.id
_entity.type
_entity.pdbx_description
1 polymer ?
#
loop_
_entity_poly.entity_id
_entity_poly.type
_entity_poly.pdbx_seq_one_letter_code
_entity_poly.pdbx_strand_id
1 'polypeptide(L)'
;MKALKLILLIPLFFLMACSAAYDQVKEMDIKNPNTFQQHLLNNYKINASFEAEKMHDWNSAKLYSEKALRALDGENIYPEEITYWKLPTKIAKDISSSYNNLLSIYDEAIIKNPKSLAKAISSLDCWAEQEEEKWQTWDIDKCKNDFHTAMHDIYNFLTKED
;
A
#
# COMPACT_ATOMS: atom_id res chain seq x y z
N MET A 1 24.52 4.59 -38.33
CA MET A 1 24.84 3.61 -37.24
C MET A 1 24.90 4.21 -35.82
N LYS A 2 24.93 5.54 -35.63
CA LYS A 2 24.93 6.17 -34.28
C LYS A 2 23.53 6.27 -33.62
N ALA A 3 22.46 6.36 -34.42
CA ALA A 3 21.09 6.48 -33.91
C ALA A 3 20.56 5.17 -33.26
N LEU A 4 21.00 4.01 -33.74
CA LEU A 4 20.55 2.69 -33.23
C LEU A 4 21.05 2.41 -31.80
N LYS A 5 22.20 2.95 -31.40
CA LYS A 5 22.76 2.79 -30.03
C LYS A 5 22.02 3.61 -28.98
N LEU A 6 21.37 4.71 -29.37
CA LEU A 6 20.63 5.58 -28.44
C LEU A 6 19.27 4.96 -28.03
N ILE A 7 18.62 4.26 -28.97
CA ILE A 7 17.30 3.62 -28.74
C ILE A 7 17.42 2.44 -27.77
N LEU A 8 18.57 1.75 -27.71
CA LEU A 8 18.79 0.60 -26.82
C LEU A 8 19.05 0.99 -25.35
N LEU A 9 19.47 2.22 -25.10
CA LEU A 9 19.75 2.73 -23.76
C LEU A 9 18.52 3.24 -23.00
N ILE A 10 17.48 3.69 -23.72
CA ILE A 10 16.27 4.25 -23.11
C ILE A 10 15.51 3.24 -22.26
N PRO A 11 15.23 1.98 -22.71
CA PRO A 11 14.53 1.00 -21.88
C PRO A 11 15.32 0.54 -20.65
N LEU A 12 16.65 0.60 -20.68
CA LEU A 12 17.49 0.22 -19.54
C LEU A 12 17.39 1.23 -18.39
N PHE A 13 17.21 2.52 -18.70
CA PHE A 13 17.00 3.56 -17.69
C PHE A 13 15.66 3.45 -16.97
N PHE A 14 14.59 3.00 -17.67
CA PHE A 14 13.27 2.79 -17.05
C PHE A 14 13.26 1.61 -16.06
N LEU A 15 14.01 0.54 -16.34
CA LEU A 15 14.12 -0.59 -15.42
C LEU A 15 14.89 -0.23 -14.14
N MET A 16 15.92 0.63 -14.24
CA MET A 16 16.65 1.11 -13.05
C MET A 16 15.81 2.03 -12.15
N ALA A 17 14.86 2.78 -12.72
CA ALA A 17 14.03 3.69 -11.92
C ALA A 17 12.98 2.94 -11.07
N CYS A 18 12.49 1.77 -11.51
CA CYS A 18 11.50 0.97 -10.76
C CYS A 18 12.12 0.31 -9.53
N SER A 19 13.39 -0.11 -9.57
CA SER A 19 14.04 -0.75 -8.43
C SER A 19 14.57 0.25 -7.40
N ALA A 20 14.86 1.49 -7.79
CA ALA A 20 15.53 2.47 -6.93
C ALA A 20 14.75 2.80 -5.64
N ALA A 21 13.42 2.95 -5.72
CA ALA A 21 12.59 3.19 -4.55
C ALA A 21 12.54 1.95 -3.64
N TYR A 22 12.40 0.76 -4.23
CA TYR A 22 12.41 -0.49 -3.47
C TYR A 22 13.76 -0.74 -2.80
N ASP A 23 14.87 -0.49 -3.50
CA ASP A 23 16.22 -0.67 -2.96
C ASP A 23 16.49 0.23 -1.74
N GLN A 24 15.88 1.41 -1.68
CA GLN A 24 15.93 2.28 -0.50
C GLN A 24 15.09 1.70 0.65
N VAL A 25 13.83 1.33 0.37
CA VAL A 25 12.87 0.91 1.40
C VAL A 25 13.25 -0.43 2.02
N LYS A 26 13.77 -1.39 1.25
CA LYS A 26 14.10 -2.74 1.75
C LYS A 26 15.16 -2.73 2.86
N GLU A 27 16.09 -1.78 2.84
CA GLU A 27 17.15 -1.65 3.85
C GLU A 27 16.70 -0.91 5.12
N MET A 28 15.52 -0.27 5.10
CA MET A 28 15.01 0.47 6.26
C MET A 28 14.52 -0.49 7.34
N ASP A 29 14.88 -0.24 8.59
CA ASP A 29 14.44 -1.03 9.75
C ASP A 29 13.97 -0.11 10.88
N ILE A 30 12.65 0.04 11.04
CA ILE A 30 12.04 0.74 12.17
C ILE A 30 11.59 -0.31 13.19
N LYS A 31 12.43 -0.56 14.20
CA LYS A 31 12.23 -1.64 15.17
C LYS A 31 11.03 -1.43 16.09
N ASN A 32 10.72 -0.21 16.48
CA ASN A 32 9.64 0.11 17.41
C ASN A 32 8.82 1.28 16.87
N PRO A 33 7.98 1.08 15.84
CA PRO A 33 7.16 2.14 15.27
C PRO A 33 6.15 2.63 16.32
N ASN A 34 6.05 3.94 16.47
CA ASN A 34 5.13 4.57 17.41
C ASN A 34 4.31 5.72 16.81
N THR A 35 4.57 6.08 15.55
CA THR A 35 3.78 7.05 14.79
C THR A 35 3.05 6.38 13.64
N PHE A 36 2.00 7.03 13.16
CA PHE A 36 1.26 6.59 11.97
C PHE A 36 2.20 6.34 10.78
N GLN A 37 3.06 7.32 10.50
CA GLN A 37 4.00 7.26 9.38
C GLN A 37 4.99 6.09 9.48
N GLN A 38 5.49 5.81 10.69
CA GLN A 38 6.40 4.69 10.91
C GLN A 38 5.72 3.34 10.75
N HIS A 39 4.49 3.19 11.25
CA HIS A 39 3.68 1.99 11.02
C HIS A 39 3.37 1.79 9.54
N LEU A 40 3.02 2.88 8.85
CA LEU A 40 2.67 2.85 7.44
C LEU A 40 3.89 2.50 6.56
N LEU A 41 5.06 3.08 6.85
CA LEU A 41 6.32 2.72 6.18
C LEU A 41 6.57 1.21 6.31
N ASN A 42 6.49 0.65 7.52
CA ASN A 42 6.72 -0.77 7.73
C ASN A 42 5.72 -1.65 6.96
N ASN A 43 4.44 -1.26 6.94
CA ASN A 43 3.42 -2.01 6.21
C ASN A 43 3.66 -1.97 4.70
N TYR A 44 3.93 -0.79 4.13
CA TYR A 44 4.21 -0.68 2.70
C TYR A 44 5.54 -1.32 2.30
N LYS A 45 6.55 -1.31 3.17
CA LYS A 45 7.78 -2.10 2.95
C LYS A 45 7.47 -3.59 2.80
N ILE A 46 6.59 -4.14 3.65
CA ILE A 46 6.18 -5.55 3.57
C ILE A 46 5.47 -5.82 2.24
N ASN A 47 4.52 -4.96 1.84
CA ASN A 47 3.83 -5.10 0.56
C ASN A 47 4.83 -4.99 -0.61
N ALA A 48 5.69 -3.97 -0.62
CA ALA A 48 6.71 -3.79 -1.66
C ALA A 48 7.65 -5.00 -1.79
N SER A 49 8.08 -5.57 -0.66
CA SER A 49 8.93 -6.76 -0.65
C SER A 49 8.22 -7.99 -1.17
N PHE A 50 6.93 -8.14 -0.87
CA PHE A 50 6.12 -9.23 -1.40
C PHE A 50 6.01 -9.12 -2.93
N GLU A 51 5.67 -7.96 -3.46
CA GLU A 51 5.53 -7.74 -4.90
C GLU A 51 6.87 -7.92 -5.63
N ALA A 52 7.97 -7.34 -5.11
CA ALA A 52 9.27 -7.46 -5.74
C ALA A 52 9.83 -8.88 -5.72
N GLU A 53 9.75 -9.58 -4.58
CA GLU A 53 10.48 -10.82 -4.33
C GLU A 53 9.66 -12.08 -4.60
N LYS A 54 8.33 -12.02 -4.48
CA LYS A 54 7.43 -13.16 -4.63
C LYS A 54 6.63 -13.10 -5.92
N MET A 55 6.04 -11.94 -6.23
CA MET A 55 5.20 -11.75 -7.39
C MET A 55 5.99 -11.29 -8.61
N HIS A 56 7.19 -10.71 -8.42
CA HIS A 56 8.01 -10.08 -9.45
C HIS A 56 7.28 -8.94 -10.18
N ASP A 57 6.28 -8.33 -9.51
CA ASP A 57 5.61 -7.12 -9.98
C ASP A 57 6.34 -5.86 -9.48
N TRP A 58 7.16 -5.33 -10.37
CA TRP A 58 7.94 -4.13 -10.10
C TRP A 58 7.11 -2.84 -10.13
N ASN A 59 5.91 -2.84 -10.73
CA ASN A 59 5.03 -1.68 -10.72
C ASN A 59 4.38 -1.51 -9.35
N SER A 60 3.80 -2.57 -8.81
CA SER A 60 3.23 -2.58 -7.47
C SER A 60 4.30 -2.41 -6.39
N ALA A 61 5.47 -3.07 -6.54
CA ALA A 61 6.61 -2.85 -5.66
C ALA A 61 7.06 -1.38 -5.63
N LYS A 62 7.11 -0.71 -6.77
CA LYS A 62 7.43 0.72 -6.87
C LYS A 62 6.37 1.57 -6.17
N LEU A 63 5.08 1.36 -6.46
CA LEU A 63 3.97 2.09 -5.84
C LEU A 63 4.07 2.06 -4.31
N TYR A 64 4.19 0.87 -3.74
CA TYR A 64 4.29 0.70 -2.29
C TYR A 64 5.57 1.29 -1.72
N SER A 65 6.69 1.19 -2.43
CA SER A 65 7.95 1.81 -2.00
C SER A 65 7.87 3.33 -2.00
N GLU A 66 7.27 3.94 -3.01
CA GLU A 66 7.07 5.39 -3.07
C GLU A 66 6.14 5.87 -1.93
N LYS A 67 5.07 5.14 -1.62
CA LYS A 67 4.20 5.45 -0.46
C LYS A 67 4.97 5.30 0.86
N ALA A 68 5.82 4.30 1.00
CA ALA A 68 6.67 4.13 2.18
C ALA A 68 7.64 5.32 2.36
N LEU A 69 8.28 5.78 1.29
CA LEU A 69 9.20 6.92 1.32
C LEU A 69 8.47 8.22 1.66
N ARG A 70 7.28 8.46 1.09
CA ARG A 70 6.46 9.62 1.43
C ARG A 70 6.02 9.60 2.90
N ALA A 71 5.70 8.42 3.45
CA ALA A 71 5.42 8.28 4.86
C ALA A 71 6.66 8.60 5.72
N LEU A 72 7.87 8.19 5.28
CA LEU A 72 9.13 8.56 5.95
C LEU A 72 9.34 10.08 5.98
N ASP A 73 8.97 10.78 4.92
CA ASP A 73 9.04 12.24 4.82
C ASP A 73 7.97 12.97 5.67
N GLY A 74 7.14 12.20 6.39
CA GLY A 74 6.14 12.72 7.33
C GLY A 74 4.78 13.01 6.71
N GLU A 75 4.53 12.59 5.45
CA GLU A 75 3.24 12.78 4.81
C GLU A 75 2.16 11.90 5.45
N ASN A 76 0.94 12.44 5.51
CA ASN A 76 -0.26 11.67 5.80
C ASN A 76 -0.73 10.98 4.51
N ILE A 77 -0.48 9.69 4.41
CA ILE A 77 -0.80 8.90 3.23
C ILE A 77 -2.21 8.33 3.34
N TYR A 78 -2.95 8.42 2.23
CA TYR A 78 -4.27 7.81 2.03
C TYR A 78 -4.15 6.56 1.14
N PRO A 79 -5.14 5.64 1.17
CA PRO A 79 -5.19 4.58 0.15
C PRO A 79 -5.36 5.20 -1.25
N GLU A 80 -4.96 4.46 -2.28
CA GLU A 80 -5.21 4.88 -3.66
C GLU A 80 -6.70 5.01 -3.94
N GLU A 81 -7.07 6.02 -4.74
CA GLU A 81 -8.46 6.14 -5.20
C GLU A 81 -8.88 4.90 -5.99
N ILE A 82 -10.13 4.48 -5.84
CA ILE A 82 -10.63 3.26 -6.47
C ILE A 82 -10.50 3.29 -8.00
N THR A 83 -10.54 4.48 -8.58
CA THR A 83 -10.36 4.71 -10.03
C THR A 83 -8.94 4.46 -10.53
N TYR A 84 -7.97 4.40 -9.63
CA TYR A 84 -6.59 4.02 -9.96
C TYR A 84 -6.53 2.56 -10.44
N TRP A 85 -7.37 1.69 -9.87
CA TRP A 85 -7.39 0.26 -10.10
C TRP A 85 -8.36 -0.14 -11.21
N LYS A 86 -7.99 -1.10 -12.06
CA LYS A 86 -8.87 -1.64 -13.13
C LYS A 86 -9.75 -2.77 -12.60
N LEU A 87 -10.68 -2.44 -11.72
CA LEU A 87 -11.53 -3.41 -11.04
C LEU A 87 -12.84 -3.69 -11.79
N PRO A 88 -13.38 -4.92 -11.72
CA PRO A 88 -14.76 -5.20 -12.13
C PRO A 88 -15.74 -4.35 -11.31
N THR A 89 -16.82 -3.89 -11.93
CA THR A 89 -17.80 -2.97 -11.31
C THR A 89 -18.29 -3.43 -9.93
N LYS A 90 -18.58 -4.72 -9.75
CA LYS A 90 -19.03 -5.26 -8.46
C LYS A 90 -17.97 -5.10 -7.38
N ILE A 91 -16.73 -5.49 -7.69
CA ILE A 91 -15.59 -5.40 -6.78
C ILE A 91 -15.27 -3.93 -6.46
N ALA A 92 -15.24 -3.08 -7.48
CA ALA A 92 -15.02 -1.64 -7.30
C ALA A 92 -16.04 -1.03 -6.33
N LYS A 93 -17.31 -1.45 -6.38
CA LYS A 93 -18.36 -0.98 -5.46
C LYS A 93 -18.08 -1.43 -4.02
N ASP A 94 -17.70 -2.68 -3.82
CA ASP A 94 -17.43 -3.23 -2.48
C ASP A 94 -16.22 -2.53 -1.85
N ILE A 95 -15.13 -2.35 -2.62
CA ILE A 95 -13.93 -1.66 -2.15
C ILE A 95 -14.19 -0.16 -1.94
N SER A 96 -15.00 0.49 -2.80
CA SER A 96 -15.41 1.90 -2.60
C SER A 96 -16.16 2.12 -1.29
N SER A 97 -17.01 1.18 -0.89
CA SER A 97 -17.69 1.25 0.41
C SER A 97 -16.67 1.18 1.56
N SER A 98 -15.71 0.27 1.47
CA SER A 98 -14.62 0.10 2.44
C SER A 98 -13.71 1.34 2.51
N TYR A 99 -13.36 1.90 1.36
CA TYR A 99 -12.59 3.14 1.22
C TYR A 99 -13.29 4.32 1.92
N ASN A 100 -14.57 4.54 1.62
CA ASN A 100 -15.34 5.64 2.21
C ASN A 100 -15.48 5.48 3.74
N ASN A 101 -15.70 4.25 4.22
CA ASN A 101 -15.75 3.96 5.65
C ASN A 101 -14.43 4.27 6.34
N LEU A 102 -13.30 3.90 5.73
CA LEU A 102 -11.96 4.21 6.25
C LEU A 102 -11.73 5.72 6.30
N LEU A 103 -12.05 6.45 5.23
CA LEU A 103 -11.88 7.89 5.19
C LEU A 103 -12.74 8.63 6.23
N SER A 104 -13.95 8.13 6.53
CA SER A 104 -14.85 8.76 7.51
C SER A 104 -14.31 8.77 8.95
N ILE A 105 -13.36 7.89 9.26
CA ILE A 105 -12.75 7.76 10.60
C ILE A 105 -11.26 8.14 10.61
N TYR A 106 -10.71 8.55 9.46
CA TYR A 106 -9.26 8.76 9.29
C TYR A 106 -8.69 9.76 10.30
N ASP A 107 -9.29 10.95 10.41
CA ASP A 107 -8.78 12.05 11.23
C ASP A 107 -8.78 11.72 12.74
N GLU A 108 -9.74 10.94 13.19
CA GLU A 108 -9.80 10.45 14.55
C GLU A 108 -8.83 9.29 14.78
N ALA A 109 -8.81 8.33 13.86
CA ALA A 109 -7.99 7.14 13.98
C ALA A 109 -6.47 7.42 13.88
N ILE A 110 -6.06 8.45 13.13
CA ILE A 110 -4.63 8.82 13.03
C ILE A 110 -4.06 9.29 14.38
N ILE A 111 -4.91 9.86 15.22
CA ILE A 111 -4.55 10.33 16.56
C ILE A 111 -4.70 9.20 17.58
N LYS A 112 -5.82 8.49 17.57
CA LYS A 112 -6.20 7.55 18.63
C LYS A 112 -5.68 6.14 18.40
N ASN A 113 -5.63 5.66 17.16
CA ASN A 113 -5.16 4.31 16.81
C ASN A 113 -4.32 4.29 15.52
N PRO A 114 -3.15 4.98 15.52
CA PRO A 114 -2.31 5.14 14.32
C PRO A 114 -1.82 3.81 13.74
N LYS A 115 -1.61 2.81 14.58
CA LYS A 115 -1.17 1.47 14.15
C LYS A 115 -2.21 0.77 13.28
N SER A 116 -3.46 0.71 13.76
CA SER A 116 -4.52 0.03 13.02
C SER A 116 -4.94 0.84 11.79
N LEU A 117 -4.90 2.18 11.85
CA LEU A 117 -5.12 3.00 10.66
C LEU A 117 -4.09 2.73 9.57
N ALA A 118 -2.81 2.73 9.91
CA ALA A 118 -1.73 2.43 8.97
C ALA A 118 -1.91 1.02 8.34
N LYS A 119 -2.34 0.03 9.14
CA LYS A 119 -2.63 -1.32 8.66
C LYS A 119 -3.84 -1.32 7.73
N ALA A 120 -4.93 -0.64 8.07
CA ALA A 120 -6.12 -0.55 7.23
C ALA A 120 -5.80 0.06 5.86
N ILE A 121 -5.06 1.17 5.82
CA ILE A 121 -4.69 1.84 4.56
C ILE A 121 -3.86 0.91 3.65
N SER A 122 -2.79 0.34 4.18
CA SER A 122 -1.91 -0.54 3.39
C SER A 122 -2.59 -1.83 2.96
N SER A 123 -3.54 -2.35 3.75
CA SER A 123 -4.29 -3.55 3.42
C SER A 123 -5.41 -3.28 2.41
N LEU A 124 -5.98 -2.07 2.38
CA LEU A 124 -6.98 -1.69 1.37
C LEU A 124 -6.33 -1.57 -0.01
N ASP A 125 -5.15 -0.95 -0.09
CA ASP A 125 -4.38 -0.90 -1.34
C ASP A 125 -4.00 -2.31 -1.82
N CYS A 126 -3.52 -3.16 -0.90
CA CYS A 126 -3.20 -4.55 -1.19
C CYS A 126 -4.43 -5.32 -1.70
N TRP A 127 -5.60 -5.16 -1.06
CA TRP A 127 -6.82 -5.83 -1.52
C TRP A 127 -7.24 -5.37 -2.90
N ALA A 128 -7.19 -4.07 -3.18
CA ALA A 128 -7.55 -3.52 -4.48
C ALA A 128 -6.59 -3.99 -5.59
N GLU A 129 -5.31 -4.01 -5.31
CA GLU A 129 -4.27 -4.49 -6.21
C GLU A 129 -4.44 -5.98 -6.54
N GLN A 130 -4.58 -6.84 -5.52
CA GLN A 130 -4.77 -8.27 -5.72
C GLN A 130 -6.09 -8.61 -6.45
N GLU A 131 -7.15 -7.81 -6.27
CA GLU A 131 -8.38 -7.93 -7.06
C GLU A 131 -8.20 -7.47 -8.52
N GLU A 132 -7.30 -6.54 -8.81
CA GLU A 132 -6.94 -6.16 -10.18
C GLU A 132 -6.20 -7.30 -10.87
N GLU A 133 -5.21 -7.90 -10.21
CA GLU A 133 -4.38 -8.97 -10.75
C GLU A 133 -5.13 -10.30 -10.92
N LYS A 134 -5.95 -10.69 -9.97
CA LYS A 134 -6.75 -11.94 -9.95
C LYS A 134 -5.92 -13.23 -10.06
N TRP A 135 -4.67 -13.20 -9.64
CA TRP A 135 -3.80 -14.36 -9.76
C TRP A 135 -4.06 -15.42 -8.68
N GLN A 136 -4.27 -14.98 -7.44
CA GLN A 136 -4.33 -15.88 -6.28
C GLN A 136 -5.42 -15.43 -5.29
N THR A 137 -6.44 -16.27 -5.11
CA THR A 137 -7.58 -15.94 -4.23
C THR A 137 -7.16 -15.81 -2.77
N TRP A 138 -6.14 -16.53 -2.32
CA TRP A 138 -5.67 -16.48 -0.94
C TRP A 138 -4.96 -15.16 -0.59
N ASP A 139 -4.31 -14.50 -1.55
CA ASP A 139 -3.73 -13.17 -1.35
C ASP A 139 -4.82 -12.11 -1.25
N ILE A 140 -5.84 -12.19 -2.11
CA ILE A 140 -7.04 -11.35 -2.03
C ILE A 140 -7.68 -11.48 -0.65
N ASP A 141 -7.96 -12.71 -0.23
CA ASP A 141 -8.60 -13.00 1.07
C ASP A 141 -7.75 -12.51 2.23
N LYS A 142 -6.42 -12.67 2.14
CA LYS A 142 -5.50 -12.18 3.18
C LYS A 142 -5.57 -10.66 3.30
N CYS A 143 -5.41 -9.91 2.22
CA CYS A 143 -5.43 -8.44 2.25
C CYS A 143 -6.79 -7.91 2.72
N LYS A 144 -7.88 -8.51 2.24
CA LYS A 144 -9.24 -8.19 2.65
C LYS A 144 -9.48 -8.44 4.14
N ASN A 145 -9.06 -9.59 4.66
CA ASN A 145 -9.20 -9.92 6.08
C ASN A 145 -8.32 -9.02 6.96
N ASP A 146 -7.10 -8.71 6.53
CA ASP A 146 -6.21 -7.78 7.21
C ASP A 146 -6.86 -6.39 7.31
N PHE A 147 -7.50 -5.92 6.24
CA PHE A 147 -8.25 -4.66 6.23
C PHE A 147 -9.41 -4.68 7.23
N HIS A 148 -10.27 -5.70 7.15
CA HIS A 148 -11.43 -5.78 8.05
C HIS A 148 -11.03 -5.92 9.51
N THR A 149 -9.97 -6.67 9.80
CA THR A 149 -9.42 -6.78 11.16
C THR A 149 -8.93 -5.43 11.67
N ALA A 150 -8.19 -4.70 10.86
CA ALA A 150 -7.70 -3.37 11.23
C ALA A 150 -8.85 -2.37 11.46
N MET A 151 -9.88 -2.38 10.61
CA MET A 151 -11.08 -1.56 10.79
C MET A 151 -11.83 -1.91 12.09
N HIS A 152 -11.98 -3.20 12.37
CA HIS A 152 -12.60 -3.67 13.61
C HIS A 152 -11.82 -3.19 14.84
N ASP A 153 -10.48 -3.24 14.80
CA ASP A 153 -9.64 -2.77 15.89
C ASP A 153 -9.79 -1.26 16.10
N ILE A 154 -9.90 -0.47 15.02
CA ILE A 154 -10.15 0.97 15.13
C ILE A 154 -11.51 1.22 15.80
N TYR A 155 -12.60 0.62 15.30
CA TYR A 155 -13.94 0.83 15.86
C TYR A 155 -14.03 0.40 17.32
N ASN A 156 -13.45 -0.75 17.67
CA ASN A 156 -13.41 -1.19 19.08
C ASN A 156 -12.64 -0.26 19.99
N PHE A 157 -11.60 0.40 19.48
CA PHE A 157 -10.84 1.37 20.25
C PHE A 157 -11.66 2.65 20.46
N LEU A 158 -12.23 3.19 19.39
CA LEU A 158 -13.00 4.42 19.43
C LEU A 158 -14.25 4.31 20.30
N THR A 159 -14.96 3.17 20.25
CA THR A 159 -16.19 2.94 21.06
C THR A 159 -15.95 2.65 22.55
N LYS A 160 -14.71 2.39 22.97
CA LYS A 160 -14.39 2.18 24.40
C LYS A 160 -14.05 3.46 25.14
N GLU A 161 -13.80 4.54 24.41
CA GLU A 161 -13.47 5.84 24.98
C GLU A 161 -14.71 6.74 25.20
N ASP A 162 -15.87 6.36 24.64
CA ASP A 162 -17.17 6.99 24.89
C ASP A 162 -17.88 6.35 26.10
#